data_5a95cccc01366e6b37ef80d5c939f0ad
#
_entry.id   5a95cccc01366e6b37ef80d5c939f0ad
#
_cell.length_a   1.000
_cell.length_b   1.000
_cell.length_c   1.000
_cell.angle_alpha   90.00
_cell.angle_beta   90.00
_cell.angle_gamma   90.00
#
_symmetry.space_group_name_H-M   'P 1'
#
loop_
_entity.id
_entity.type
_entity.pdbx_description
1 polymer ?
#
loop_
_entity_poly.entity_id
_entity_poly.type
_entity_poly.pdbx_seq_one_letter_code
_entity_poly.pdbx_strand_id
1 'polypeptide(L)'
;MKRAMFYIICLILVLSFSLWAQTDKQQEEKPYQWSLDKVKEYVNHVRAGKDLTPEAWPNNARVAVALSFDFDAETNALRDMQLSPGLFSQGEYSARVAIPRILNLMDKYNIPASFFVPAITAKLHPKEIQSIVQKGRHEIGMHGWIHERNSLLTEDEERELMQKSFAALKEATGKAPVGIRTPSWDFSPSTLKLIMELGLLYDSSLMADDRPYEILQDGKPTGVVELPVEWLLDDYPYFGFERYSSVRPHIKPADVLEIWSAEFDQAYEEGTLFVLTMHPKYSGHRSRMAMLEKLIQHILSKKNVWFATHEDIARVAKENLEK
;
A
#
# COMPACT_ATOMS: atom_id res chain seq x y z
N MET A 1 -38.31 -57.75 -17.73
CA MET A 1 -37.82 -56.87 -18.82
C MET A 1 -38.01 -55.40 -18.57
N LYS A 2 -39.15 -54.88 -18.13
CA LYS A 2 -39.38 -53.41 -17.93
C LYS A 2 -38.52 -52.76 -16.85
N ARG A 3 -38.13 -53.43 -15.77
CA ARG A 3 -37.25 -52.88 -14.70
C ARG A 3 -35.77 -52.76 -15.11
N ALA A 4 -35.25 -53.70 -15.89
CA ALA A 4 -33.87 -53.66 -16.36
C ALA A 4 -33.63 -52.51 -17.39
N MET A 5 -34.65 -52.24 -18.23
CA MET A 5 -34.58 -51.15 -19.21
C MET A 5 -34.62 -49.76 -18.58
N PHE A 6 -35.28 -49.57 -17.41
CA PHE A 6 -35.30 -48.32 -16.67
C PHE A 6 -33.96 -47.99 -16.03
N TYR A 7 -33.25 -48.99 -15.48
CA TYR A 7 -31.91 -48.82 -14.91
C TYR A 7 -30.85 -48.48 -15.95
N ILE A 8 -30.97 -49.05 -17.17
CA ILE A 8 -30.04 -48.75 -18.28
C ILE A 8 -30.23 -47.32 -18.78
N ILE A 9 -31.48 -46.81 -18.88
CA ILE A 9 -31.76 -45.46 -19.29
C ILE A 9 -31.28 -44.44 -18.22
N CYS A 10 -31.46 -44.72 -16.94
CA CYS A 10 -30.93 -43.87 -15.86
C CYS A 10 -29.40 -43.88 -15.82
N LEU A 11 -28.74 -45.01 -16.10
CA LEU A 11 -27.27 -45.08 -16.15
C LEU A 11 -26.69 -44.32 -17.34
N ILE A 12 -27.36 -44.34 -18.50
CA ILE A 12 -26.95 -43.57 -19.69
C ILE A 12 -27.16 -42.07 -19.48
N LEU A 13 -28.23 -41.65 -18.79
CA LEU A 13 -28.47 -40.23 -18.45
C LEU A 13 -27.46 -39.70 -17.40
N VAL A 14 -27.08 -40.51 -16.43
CA VAL A 14 -26.07 -40.14 -15.44
C VAL A 14 -24.66 -40.08 -16.06
N LEU A 15 -24.33 -40.99 -16.98
CA LEU A 15 -23.08 -40.98 -17.72
C LEU A 15 -23.01 -39.80 -18.73
N SER A 16 -24.14 -39.47 -19.38
CA SER A 16 -24.18 -38.31 -20.27
C SER A 16 -24.10 -36.97 -19.52
N PHE A 17 -24.66 -36.87 -18.32
CA PHE A 17 -24.53 -35.70 -17.46
C PHE A 17 -23.11 -35.55 -16.88
N SER A 18 -22.43 -36.65 -16.53
CA SER A 18 -21.03 -36.59 -16.08
C SER A 18 -20.05 -36.33 -17.23
N LEU A 19 -20.35 -36.76 -18.46
CA LEU A 19 -19.56 -36.33 -19.64
C LEU A 19 -19.79 -34.86 -20.04
N TRP A 20 -21.00 -34.34 -19.83
CA TRP A 20 -21.33 -32.95 -20.14
C TRP A 20 -20.74 -31.98 -19.10
N ALA A 21 -20.55 -32.42 -17.88
CA ALA A 21 -19.87 -31.64 -16.82
C ALA A 21 -18.33 -31.71 -16.92
N GLN A 22 -17.77 -32.50 -17.84
CA GLN A 22 -16.32 -32.55 -18.10
C GLN A 22 -15.87 -31.82 -19.37
N THR A 23 -16.81 -31.21 -20.13
CA THR A 23 -16.46 -30.38 -21.27
C THR A 23 -16.53 -28.91 -20.88
N ASP A 24 -15.37 -28.28 -20.91
CA ASP A 24 -15.03 -26.88 -20.86
C ASP A 24 -14.45 -26.33 -19.51
N LYS A 25 -13.49 -27.04 -18.95
CA LYS A 25 -12.33 -26.31 -18.50
C LYS A 25 -11.48 -26.10 -19.77
N GLN A 26 -11.74 -25.02 -20.50
CA GLN A 26 -10.71 -24.48 -21.40
C GLN A 26 -9.45 -24.42 -20.55
N GLN A 27 -8.45 -25.19 -20.95
CA GLN A 27 -7.18 -25.19 -20.28
C GLN A 27 -6.65 -23.79 -20.55
N GLU A 28 -6.74 -22.89 -19.54
CA GLU A 28 -6.24 -21.51 -19.69
C GLU A 28 -4.82 -21.59 -20.21
N GLU A 29 -4.61 -20.97 -21.36
CA GLU A 29 -3.32 -20.92 -22.02
C GLU A 29 -2.29 -20.31 -21.04
N LYS A 30 -1.25 -21.07 -20.75
CA LYS A 30 -0.24 -20.64 -19.77
C LYS A 30 0.58 -19.45 -20.30
N PRO A 31 1.02 -18.53 -19.45
CA PRO A 31 1.69 -17.29 -19.89
C PRO A 31 2.87 -17.51 -20.85
N TYR A 32 3.62 -18.61 -20.72
CA TYR A 32 4.74 -18.93 -21.63
C TYR A 32 4.28 -19.38 -23.05
N GLN A 33 2.99 -19.56 -23.25
CA GLN A 33 2.38 -19.92 -24.54
C GLN A 33 1.72 -18.71 -25.21
N TRP A 34 1.62 -17.58 -24.51
CA TRP A 34 0.95 -16.39 -25.02
C TRP A 34 1.71 -15.77 -26.19
N SER A 35 0.99 -15.19 -27.13
CA SER A 35 1.56 -14.32 -28.14
C SER A 35 2.17 -13.06 -27.49
N LEU A 36 3.15 -12.44 -28.17
CA LEU A 36 3.72 -11.19 -27.68
C LEU A 36 2.66 -10.09 -27.52
N ASP A 37 1.64 -10.05 -28.39
CA ASP A 37 0.60 -9.05 -28.30
C ASP A 37 -0.29 -9.26 -27.09
N LYS A 38 -0.61 -10.51 -26.76
CA LYS A 38 -1.31 -10.84 -25.49
C LYS A 38 -0.46 -10.48 -24.27
N VAL A 39 0.85 -10.73 -24.28
CA VAL A 39 1.74 -10.29 -23.20
C VAL A 39 1.72 -8.77 -23.05
N LYS A 40 1.79 -8.03 -24.17
CA LYS A 40 1.74 -6.55 -24.16
C LYS A 40 0.42 -6.01 -23.62
N GLU A 41 -0.70 -6.64 -23.94
CA GLU A 41 -2.02 -6.27 -23.41
C GLU A 41 -2.01 -6.23 -21.88
N TYR A 42 -1.55 -7.34 -21.23
CA TYR A 42 -1.46 -7.40 -19.78
C TYR A 42 -0.42 -6.44 -19.21
N VAL A 43 0.80 -6.44 -19.79
CA VAL A 43 1.93 -5.68 -19.22
C VAL A 43 1.76 -4.18 -19.41
N ASN A 44 1.09 -3.72 -20.47
CA ASN A 44 0.91 -2.30 -20.75
C ASN A 44 -0.39 -1.72 -20.17
N HIS A 45 -1.18 -2.53 -19.48
CA HIS A 45 -2.44 -2.07 -18.89
C HIS A 45 -2.23 -0.93 -17.88
N VAL A 46 -1.22 -1.06 -17.01
CA VAL A 46 -0.80 -0.01 -16.09
C VAL A 46 0.72 0.20 -16.24
N ARG A 47 1.14 1.44 -16.52
CA ARG A 47 2.54 1.79 -16.79
C ARG A 47 2.92 3.14 -16.20
N ALA A 48 4.22 3.32 -15.96
CA ALA A 48 4.78 4.64 -15.67
C ALA A 48 4.72 5.52 -16.93
N GLY A 49 4.32 6.77 -16.74
CA GLY A 49 4.25 7.80 -17.75
C GLY A 49 5.31 8.89 -17.52
N LYS A 50 4.87 10.15 -17.54
CA LYS A 50 5.73 11.33 -17.39
C LYS A 50 6.34 11.39 -16.00
N ASP A 51 7.65 11.68 -15.91
CA ASP A 51 8.32 12.09 -14.67
C ASP A 51 7.72 13.42 -14.19
N LEU A 52 7.29 13.47 -12.94
CA LEU A 52 6.64 14.60 -12.30
C LEU A 52 7.54 15.32 -11.28
N THR A 53 8.83 14.98 -11.23
CA THR A 53 9.80 15.65 -10.35
C THR A 53 9.87 17.14 -10.69
N PRO A 54 9.62 18.06 -9.75
CA PRO A 54 9.77 19.49 -10.01
C PRO A 54 11.24 19.88 -10.14
N GLU A 55 11.52 21.01 -10.79
CA GLU A 55 12.87 21.57 -10.83
C GLU A 55 13.41 21.89 -9.42
N ALA A 56 12.55 22.26 -8.50
CA ALA A 56 12.84 22.42 -7.08
C ALA A 56 11.57 22.15 -6.27
N TRP A 57 11.72 21.47 -5.15
CA TRP A 57 10.65 21.28 -4.18
C TRP A 57 10.34 22.58 -3.42
N PRO A 58 9.20 22.70 -2.73
CA PRO A 58 8.84 23.87 -1.95
C PRO A 58 9.98 24.36 -1.05
N ASN A 59 10.07 25.68 -0.85
CA ASN A 59 11.14 26.34 -0.11
C ASN A 59 12.54 26.14 -0.71
N ASN A 60 12.62 25.92 -2.01
CA ASN A 60 13.87 25.61 -2.73
C ASN A 60 14.58 24.37 -2.16
N ALA A 61 13.79 23.38 -1.71
CA ALA A 61 14.34 22.12 -1.23
C ALA A 61 14.86 21.29 -2.39
N ARG A 62 15.93 20.55 -2.13
CA ARG A 62 16.59 19.67 -3.09
C ARG A 62 15.88 18.32 -3.17
N VAL A 63 15.38 17.83 -2.03
CA VAL A 63 14.72 16.52 -1.92
C VAL A 63 13.43 16.66 -1.12
N ALA A 64 12.39 15.93 -1.52
CA ALA A 64 11.20 15.70 -0.71
C ALA A 64 11.35 14.41 0.10
N VAL A 65 10.92 14.43 1.36
CA VAL A 65 10.97 13.29 2.27
C VAL A 65 9.58 12.99 2.80
N ALA A 66 9.07 11.83 2.46
CA ALA A 66 7.81 11.29 2.94
C ALA A 66 8.06 10.15 3.94
N LEU A 67 7.79 10.41 5.22
CA LEU A 67 7.71 9.35 6.21
C LEU A 67 6.28 8.84 6.28
N SER A 68 6.07 7.55 6.10
CA SER A 68 4.73 6.95 6.15
C SER A 68 4.65 5.75 7.07
N PHE A 69 3.43 5.53 7.60
CA PHE A 69 3.12 4.45 8.52
C PHE A 69 1.84 3.74 8.07
N ASP A 70 1.98 2.47 7.69
CA ASP A 70 0.85 1.61 7.39
C ASP A 70 0.30 1.06 8.71
N PHE A 71 -0.78 1.69 9.18
CA PHE A 71 -1.37 1.40 10.50
C PHE A 71 -2.39 0.26 10.39
N ASP A 72 -1.90 -0.93 10.13
CA ASP A 72 -2.72 -2.14 9.94
C ASP A 72 -3.39 -2.64 11.22
N ALA A 73 -2.73 -2.48 12.34
CA ALA A 73 -3.17 -3.03 13.63
C ALA A 73 -3.45 -4.55 13.52
N GLU A 74 -4.71 -4.99 13.77
CA GLU A 74 -5.13 -6.39 13.77
C GLU A 74 -5.54 -6.92 12.38
N THR A 75 -5.69 -6.04 11.38
CA THR A 75 -6.37 -6.37 10.12
C THR A 75 -5.67 -7.45 9.29
N ASN A 76 -4.33 -7.52 9.31
CA ASN A 76 -3.61 -8.60 8.63
C ASN A 76 -4.00 -9.97 9.17
N ALA A 77 -4.09 -10.12 10.51
CA ALA A 77 -4.50 -11.36 11.15
C ALA A 77 -5.96 -11.70 10.85
N LEU A 78 -6.84 -10.69 10.86
CA LEU A 78 -8.26 -10.86 10.51
C LEU A 78 -8.44 -11.29 9.05
N ARG A 79 -7.76 -10.63 8.10
CA ARG A 79 -7.77 -11.00 6.68
C ARG A 79 -7.40 -12.47 6.45
N ASP A 80 -6.35 -12.93 7.14
CA ASP A 80 -5.83 -14.29 6.99
C ASP A 80 -6.55 -15.31 7.88
N MET A 81 -7.68 -14.93 8.50
CA MET A 81 -8.46 -15.77 9.43
C MET A 81 -7.62 -16.33 10.59
N GLN A 82 -6.56 -15.64 10.97
CA GLN A 82 -5.70 -16.02 12.08
C GLN A 82 -6.25 -15.44 13.40
N LEU A 83 -7.33 -16.00 13.90
CA LEU A 83 -8.13 -15.49 15.02
C LEU A 83 -7.49 -15.79 16.38
N SER A 84 -6.22 -15.45 16.56
CA SER A 84 -5.45 -15.68 17.79
C SER A 84 -5.31 -14.40 18.61
N PRO A 85 -5.69 -14.41 19.92
CA PRO A 85 -5.43 -13.28 20.80
C PRO A 85 -3.95 -12.86 20.86
N GLY A 86 -3.02 -13.81 20.69
CA GLY A 86 -1.59 -13.52 20.64
C GLY A 86 -1.19 -12.69 19.41
N LEU A 87 -1.83 -12.89 18.26
CA LEU A 87 -1.62 -12.07 17.06
C LEU A 87 -2.34 -10.72 17.18
N PHE A 88 -3.57 -10.71 17.71
CA PHE A 88 -4.29 -9.45 17.95
C PHE A 88 -3.55 -8.54 18.92
N SER A 89 -2.86 -9.09 19.92
CA SER A 89 -2.04 -8.28 20.84
C SER A 89 -0.89 -7.54 20.16
N GLN A 90 -0.41 -7.99 19.00
CA GLN A 90 0.57 -7.25 18.18
C GLN A 90 -0.09 -6.04 17.50
N GLY A 91 -1.33 -6.21 17.02
CA GLY A 91 -2.15 -5.11 16.51
C GLY A 91 -2.46 -4.09 17.59
N GLU A 92 -2.91 -4.53 18.76
CA GLU A 92 -3.15 -3.70 19.94
C GLU A 92 -1.89 -2.91 20.34
N TYR A 93 -0.70 -3.53 20.28
CA TYR A 93 0.57 -2.83 20.52
C TYR A 93 0.78 -1.65 19.59
N SER A 94 0.40 -1.79 18.31
CA SER A 94 0.47 -0.72 17.32
C SER A 94 -0.30 0.51 17.78
N ALA A 95 -1.54 0.33 18.18
CA ALA A 95 -2.42 1.39 18.65
C ALA A 95 -1.96 1.94 20.00
N ARG A 96 -1.86 1.06 21.00
CA ARG A 96 -1.66 1.43 22.39
C ARG A 96 -0.29 2.04 22.70
N VAL A 97 0.77 1.58 22.01
CA VAL A 97 2.15 1.94 22.34
C VAL A 97 2.84 2.64 21.17
N ALA A 98 2.74 2.09 19.96
CA ALA A 98 3.52 2.58 18.84
C ALA A 98 3.02 3.93 18.32
N ILE A 99 1.72 4.09 18.08
CA ILE A 99 1.16 5.37 17.60
C ILE A 99 1.51 6.55 18.51
N PRO A 100 1.29 6.50 19.84
CA PRO A 100 1.72 7.59 20.72
C PRO A 100 3.22 7.89 20.65
N ARG A 101 4.05 6.85 20.52
CA ARG A 101 5.50 6.97 20.45
C ARG A 101 5.96 7.60 19.13
N ILE A 102 5.34 7.21 18.01
CA ILE A 102 5.58 7.79 16.68
C ILE A 102 5.17 9.27 16.69
N LEU A 103 3.98 9.60 17.16
CA LEU A 103 3.50 10.98 17.22
C LEU A 103 4.40 11.86 18.08
N ASN A 104 4.88 11.36 19.21
CA ASN A 104 5.85 12.09 20.06
C ASN A 104 7.17 12.35 19.33
N LEU A 105 7.65 11.39 18.51
CA LEU A 105 8.87 11.59 17.73
C LEU A 105 8.64 12.62 16.60
N MET A 106 7.51 12.54 15.89
CA MET A 106 7.15 13.53 14.87
C MET A 106 7.00 14.93 15.47
N ASP A 107 6.39 15.03 16.64
CA ASP A 107 6.26 16.31 17.38
C ASP A 107 7.62 16.87 17.78
N LYS A 108 8.52 16.03 18.28
CA LYS A 108 9.87 16.45 18.71
C LYS A 108 10.65 17.18 17.61
N TYR A 109 10.49 16.74 16.37
CA TYR A 109 11.18 17.31 15.21
C TYR A 109 10.29 18.20 14.34
N ASN A 110 9.02 18.38 14.72
CA ASN A 110 7.99 19.11 13.96
C ASN A 110 7.86 18.62 12.50
N ILE A 111 7.83 17.29 12.31
CA ILE A 111 7.79 16.64 11.01
C ILE A 111 6.37 16.09 10.74
N PRO A 112 5.80 16.35 9.53
CA PRO A 112 4.57 15.67 9.09
C PRO A 112 4.85 14.21 8.75
N ALA A 113 3.78 13.41 8.69
CA ALA A 113 3.82 12.02 8.23
C ALA A 113 2.47 11.63 7.64
N SER A 114 2.46 10.64 6.75
CA SER A 114 1.24 10.04 6.23
C SER A 114 0.97 8.71 6.92
N PHE A 115 -0.28 8.48 7.29
CA PHE A 115 -0.75 7.24 7.87
C PHE A 115 -1.72 6.58 6.91
N PHE A 116 -1.35 5.45 6.33
CA PHE A 116 -2.24 4.64 5.51
C PHE A 116 -2.98 3.65 6.42
N VAL A 117 -4.31 3.75 6.43
CA VAL A 117 -5.12 3.11 7.46
C VAL A 117 -6.20 2.24 6.83
N PRO A 118 -6.23 0.92 7.11
CA PRO A 118 -7.40 0.11 6.81
C PRO A 118 -8.62 0.65 7.55
N ALA A 119 -9.77 0.71 6.88
CA ALA A 119 -10.96 1.31 7.49
C ALA A 119 -11.44 0.58 8.75
N ILE A 120 -11.23 -0.75 8.84
CA ILE A 120 -11.49 -1.53 10.05
C ILE A 120 -10.56 -1.08 11.19
N THR A 121 -9.29 -0.78 10.94
CA THR A 121 -8.39 -0.23 11.95
C THR A 121 -8.91 1.10 12.48
N ALA A 122 -9.39 1.98 11.61
CA ALA A 122 -9.98 3.25 12.05
C ALA A 122 -11.22 3.06 12.94
N LYS A 123 -12.03 2.03 12.67
CA LYS A 123 -13.21 1.69 13.49
C LYS A 123 -12.83 1.04 14.82
N LEU A 124 -11.78 0.24 14.88
CA LEU A 124 -11.31 -0.41 16.10
C LEU A 124 -10.57 0.56 17.03
N HIS A 125 -9.83 1.52 16.46
CA HIS A 125 -8.93 2.43 17.18
C HIS A 125 -9.26 3.92 16.94
N PRO A 126 -10.52 4.37 17.19
CA PRO A 126 -10.94 5.73 16.89
C PRO A 126 -10.17 6.80 17.69
N LYS A 127 -9.66 6.47 18.90
CA LYS A 127 -8.88 7.40 19.71
C LYS A 127 -7.52 7.70 19.09
N GLU A 128 -6.87 6.69 18.55
CA GLU A 128 -5.58 6.81 17.87
C GLU A 128 -5.74 7.61 16.57
N ILE A 129 -6.80 7.35 15.79
CA ILE A 129 -7.13 8.15 14.61
C ILE A 129 -7.33 9.62 14.99
N GLN A 130 -8.12 9.90 16.03
CA GLN A 130 -8.31 11.26 16.49
C GLN A 130 -6.99 11.90 16.99
N SER A 131 -6.10 11.14 17.63
CA SER A 131 -4.80 11.66 18.05
C SER A 131 -3.90 12.06 16.88
N ILE A 132 -3.98 11.34 15.75
CA ILE A 132 -3.28 11.70 14.50
C ILE A 132 -3.89 12.97 13.90
N VAL A 133 -5.22 13.00 13.73
CA VAL A 133 -5.94 14.12 13.10
C VAL A 133 -5.77 15.42 13.87
N GLN A 134 -5.83 15.38 15.20
CA GLN A 134 -5.72 16.56 16.07
C GLN A 134 -4.37 17.28 15.98
N LYS A 135 -3.32 16.61 15.50
CA LYS A 135 -2.01 17.26 15.25
C LYS A 135 -2.08 18.26 14.08
N GLY A 136 -3.04 18.13 13.16
CA GLY A 136 -3.27 19.04 12.05
C GLY A 136 -2.19 19.08 10.98
N ARG A 137 -1.15 18.25 11.10
CA ARG A 137 -0.02 18.18 10.16
C ARG A 137 0.14 16.83 9.48
N HIS A 138 -0.56 15.80 9.97
CA HIS A 138 -0.47 14.46 9.42
C HIS A 138 -1.62 14.19 8.46
N GLU A 139 -1.36 13.31 7.52
CA GLU A 139 -2.33 12.80 6.57
C GLU A 139 -2.84 11.43 7.01
N ILE A 140 -4.10 11.14 6.70
CA ILE A 140 -4.66 9.80 6.72
C ILE A 140 -5.09 9.44 5.30
N GLY A 141 -4.38 8.48 4.70
CA GLY A 141 -4.67 7.88 3.40
C GLY A 141 -5.39 6.53 3.52
N MET A 142 -5.93 6.05 2.40
CA MET A 142 -6.60 4.75 2.33
C MET A 142 -5.61 3.59 2.34
N HIS A 143 -5.99 2.47 3.00
CA HIS A 143 -5.24 1.22 2.99
C HIS A 143 -6.18 0.00 2.97
N GLY A 144 -7.18 0.04 2.09
CA GLY A 144 -8.22 -0.99 2.00
C GLY A 144 -9.23 -0.96 3.15
N TRP A 145 -10.13 -1.94 3.14
CA TRP A 145 -11.15 -2.12 4.18
C TRP A 145 -10.61 -2.89 5.39
N ILE A 146 -10.06 -4.09 5.16
CA ILE A 146 -9.52 -5.01 6.16
C ILE A 146 -8.12 -5.52 5.77
N HIS A 147 -7.38 -4.70 5.00
CA HIS A 147 -6.09 -5.08 4.43
C HIS A 147 -6.20 -6.27 3.46
N GLU A 148 -7.25 -6.29 2.65
CA GLU A 148 -7.51 -7.30 1.63
C GLU A 148 -6.43 -7.35 0.54
N ARG A 149 -6.39 -8.45 -0.21
CA ARG A 149 -5.54 -8.61 -1.40
C ARG A 149 -6.36 -8.28 -2.63
N ASN A 150 -6.11 -7.13 -3.23
CA ASN A 150 -6.89 -6.62 -4.37
C ASN A 150 -6.88 -7.57 -5.55
N SER A 151 -5.75 -8.21 -5.85
CA SER A 151 -5.60 -9.17 -6.95
C SER A 151 -6.45 -10.44 -6.81
N LEU A 152 -7.01 -10.71 -5.64
CA LEU A 152 -7.89 -11.84 -5.37
C LEU A 152 -9.38 -11.48 -5.41
N LEU A 153 -9.71 -10.21 -5.61
CA LEU A 153 -11.08 -9.70 -5.67
C LEU A 153 -11.56 -9.59 -7.11
N THR A 154 -12.86 -9.70 -7.30
CA THR A 154 -13.50 -9.23 -8.52
C THR A 154 -13.54 -7.70 -8.52
N GLU A 155 -13.69 -7.08 -9.69
CA GLU A 155 -13.79 -5.61 -9.79
C GLU A 155 -14.94 -5.05 -8.93
N ASP A 156 -16.07 -5.74 -8.86
CA ASP A 156 -17.22 -5.29 -8.07
C ASP A 156 -16.97 -5.37 -6.56
N GLU A 157 -16.30 -6.44 -6.09
CA GLU A 157 -15.89 -6.58 -4.69
C GLU A 157 -14.87 -5.51 -4.32
N GLU A 158 -13.85 -5.28 -5.14
CA GLU A 158 -12.85 -4.25 -4.92
C GLU A 158 -13.48 -2.86 -4.87
N ARG A 159 -14.38 -2.56 -5.82
CA ARG A 159 -15.15 -1.29 -5.86
C ARG A 159 -15.94 -1.08 -4.58
N GLU A 160 -16.70 -2.08 -4.14
CA GLU A 160 -17.49 -1.99 -2.90
C GLU A 160 -16.59 -1.70 -1.70
N LEU A 161 -15.48 -2.43 -1.55
CA LEU A 161 -14.56 -2.28 -0.42
C LEU A 161 -13.84 -0.92 -0.45
N MET A 162 -13.43 -0.44 -1.63
CA MET A 162 -12.82 0.89 -1.77
C MET A 162 -13.79 2.01 -1.41
N GLN A 163 -15.02 1.98 -1.92
CA GLN A 163 -16.05 2.97 -1.60
C GLN A 163 -16.40 2.97 -0.10
N LYS A 164 -16.53 1.79 0.48
CA LYS A 164 -16.79 1.60 1.91
C LYS A 164 -15.64 2.12 2.77
N SER A 165 -14.40 1.88 2.35
CA SER A 165 -13.19 2.38 3.03
C SER A 165 -13.12 3.89 2.98
N PHE A 166 -13.34 4.48 1.80
CA PHE A 166 -13.37 5.93 1.60
C PHE A 166 -14.41 6.60 2.51
N ALA A 167 -15.64 6.09 2.54
CA ALA A 167 -16.71 6.63 3.36
C ALA A 167 -16.39 6.54 4.86
N ALA A 168 -15.88 5.39 5.31
CA ALA A 168 -15.55 5.16 6.72
C ALA A 168 -14.38 6.04 7.19
N LEU A 169 -13.34 6.24 6.39
CA LEU A 169 -12.23 7.12 6.73
C LEU A 169 -12.65 8.59 6.74
N LYS A 170 -13.49 9.01 5.77
CA LYS A 170 -14.08 10.36 5.78
C LYS A 170 -14.90 10.62 7.03
N GLU A 171 -15.70 9.65 7.47
CA GLU A 171 -16.46 9.73 8.72
C GLU A 171 -15.53 9.83 9.93
N ALA A 172 -14.52 8.97 10.02
CA ALA A 172 -13.60 8.90 11.16
C ALA A 172 -12.70 10.14 11.30
N THR A 173 -12.33 10.79 10.20
CA THR A 173 -11.37 11.91 10.19
C THR A 173 -12.00 13.28 9.99
N GLY A 174 -13.25 13.33 9.50
CA GLY A 174 -13.92 14.56 9.07
C GLY A 174 -13.41 15.10 7.72
N LYS A 175 -12.41 14.47 7.08
CA LYS A 175 -11.82 14.85 5.79
C LYS A 175 -11.83 13.63 4.86
N ALA A 176 -12.20 13.82 3.60
CA ALA A 176 -12.08 12.75 2.60
C ALA A 176 -10.60 12.43 2.37
N PRO A 177 -10.20 11.13 2.33
CA PRO A 177 -8.85 10.78 1.92
C PRO A 177 -8.62 11.19 0.47
N VAL A 178 -7.41 11.60 0.14
CA VAL A 178 -7.05 12.07 -1.20
C VAL A 178 -6.12 11.12 -1.93
N GLY A 179 -5.60 10.10 -1.24
CA GLY A 179 -4.72 9.11 -1.81
C GLY A 179 -4.88 7.74 -1.18
N ILE A 180 -4.25 6.78 -1.80
CA ILE A 180 -4.27 5.38 -1.41
C ILE A 180 -2.87 4.78 -1.44
N ARG A 181 -2.62 3.84 -0.55
CA ARG A 181 -1.64 2.77 -0.69
C ARG A 181 -2.41 1.46 -0.61
N THR A 182 -2.31 0.61 -1.62
CA THR A 182 -2.99 -0.68 -1.61
C THR A 182 -2.37 -1.60 -0.57
N PRO A 183 -3.17 -2.42 0.13
CA PRO A 183 -2.64 -3.39 1.08
C PRO A 183 -1.59 -4.31 0.46
N SER A 184 -0.44 -4.46 1.11
CA SER A 184 0.70 -5.25 0.60
C SER A 184 1.22 -4.79 -0.78
N TRP A 185 0.90 -3.56 -1.20
CA TRP A 185 1.17 -3.00 -2.52
C TRP A 185 0.60 -3.87 -3.66
N ASP A 186 -0.47 -4.62 -3.33
CA ASP A 186 -1.15 -5.52 -4.25
C ASP A 186 -2.13 -4.73 -5.12
N PHE A 187 -1.78 -4.55 -6.39
CA PHE A 187 -2.48 -3.72 -7.36
C PHE A 187 -3.15 -4.61 -8.42
N SER A 188 -4.48 -4.68 -8.41
CA SER A 188 -5.26 -5.46 -9.37
C SER A 188 -5.36 -4.76 -10.73
N PRO A 189 -5.79 -5.44 -11.80
CA PRO A 189 -6.10 -4.78 -13.07
C PRO A 189 -7.19 -3.70 -12.95
N SER A 190 -8.05 -3.76 -11.95
CA SER A 190 -9.16 -2.81 -11.75
C SER A 190 -8.78 -1.63 -10.84
N THR A 191 -7.74 -1.75 -10.03
CA THR A 191 -7.40 -0.78 -8.98
C THR A 191 -7.26 0.65 -9.52
N LEU A 192 -6.54 0.85 -10.64
CA LEU A 192 -6.34 2.20 -11.20
C LEU A 192 -7.66 2.85 -11.64
N LYS A 193 -8.53 2.10 -12.29
CA LYS A 193 -9.86 2.56 -12.68
C LYS A 193 -10.66 3.01 -11.46
N LEU A 194 -10.61 2.24 -10.37
CA LEU A 194 -11.33 2.55 -9.13
C LEU A 194 -10.74 3.76 -8.39
N ILE A 195 -9.42 3.95 -8.43
CA ILE A 195 -8.75 5.17 -7.96
C ILE A 195 -9.28 6.40 -8.69
N MET A 196 -9.39 6.33 -10.03
CA MET A 196 -9.95 7.41 -10.85
C MET A 196 -11.44 7.64 -10.57
N GLU A 197 -12.25 6.57 -10.42
CA GLU A 197 -13.68 6.67 -10.09
C GLU A 197 -13.91 7.39 -8.74
N LEU A 198 -13.03 7.18 -7.75
CA LEU A 198 -13.08 7.86 -6.46
C LEU A 198 -12.50 9.28 -6.51
N GLY A 199 -11.87 9.68 -7.61
CA GLY A 199 -11.22 10.98 -7.76
C GLY A 199 -10.02 11.17 -6.85
N LEU A 200 -9.28 10.09 -6.52
CA LEU A 200 -8.07 10.18 -5.72
C LEU A 200 -6.96 10.87 -6.51
N LEU A 201 -6.15 11.64 -5.80
CA LEU A 201 -5.05 12.42 -6.35
C LEU A 201 -3.86 11.54 -6.70
N TYR A 202 -3.55 10.56 -5.82
CA TYR A 202 -2.34 9.77 -5.93
C TYR A 202 -2.55 8.31 -5.46
N ASP A 203 -1.66 7.46 -5.95
CA ASP A 203 -1.34 6.14 -5.42
C ASP A 203 0.09 6.12 -4.86
N SER A 204 0.39 5.18 -3.98
CA SER A 204 1.74 4.92 -3.47
C SER A 204 1.95 3.42 -3.27
N SER A 205 1.81 2.65 -4.36
CA SER A 205 1.87 1.18 -4.33
C SER A 205 2.74 0.59 -5.43
N LEU A 206 3.05 1.36 -6.48
CA LEU A 206 3.79 0.88 -7.65
C LEU A 206 5.29 1.22 -7.53
N MET A 207 6.12 0.53 -8.35
CA MET A 207 7.59 0.50 -8.20
C MET A 207 8.29 0.68 -9.54
N ALA A 208 7.73 1.49 -10.44
CA ALA A 208 8.26 1.57 -11.80
C ALA A 208 9.33 2.66 -12.00
N ASP A 209 9.57 3.51 -10.99
CA ASP A 209 10.58 4.57 -10.99
C ASP A 209 10.95 4.91 -9.53
N ASP A 210 12.06 5.60 -9.33
CA ASP A 210 12.46 6.20 -8.04
C ASP A 210 11.91 7.63 -7.86
N ARG A 211 11.24 8.15 -8.88
CA ARG A 211 10.70 9.51 -8.99
C ARG A 211 9.19 9.48 -9.05
N PRO A 212 8.51 10.55 -8.61
CA PRO A 212 7.08 10.65 -8.81
C PRO A 212 6.74 10.66 -10.31
N TYR A 213 5.75 9.89 -10.72
CA TYR A 213 5.35 9.81 -12.12
C TYR A 213 3.84 9.80 -12.31
N GLU A 214 3.38 10.14 -13.51
CA GLU A 214 1.99 9.94 -13.90
C GLU A 214 1.73 8.47 -14.21
N ILE A 215 0.63 7.90 -13.69
CA ILE A 215 0.24 6.54 -14.05
C ILE A 215 -0.52 6.57 -15.39
N LEU A 216 -0.11 5.70 -16.31
CA LEU A 216 -0.83 5.47 -17.57
C LEU A 216 -1.73 4.25 -17.47
N GLN A 217 -2.91 4.33 -18.08
CA GLN A 217 -3.80 3.20 -18.34
C GLN A 217 -3.91 2.96 -19.85
N ASP A 218 -3.54 1.78 -20.32
CA ASP A 218 -3.54 1.42 -21.74
C ASP A 218 -2.80 2.47 -22.60
N GLY A 219 -1.69 2.97 -22.09
CA GLY A 219 -0.85 3.99 -22.72
C GLY A 219 -1.43 5.41 -22.71
N LYS A 220 -2.51 5.66 -21.99
CA LYS A 220 -3.16 6.98 -21.86
C LYS A 220 -2.91 7.61 -20.51
N PRO A 221 -2.62 8.90 -20.43
CA PRO A 221 -2.53 9.67 -19.20
C PRO A 221 -3.81 9.56 -18.37
N THR A 222 -3.66 9.38 -17.06
CA THR A 222 -4.79 9.29 -16.11
C THR A 222 -4.92 10.50 -15.20
N GLY A 223 -3.86 11.29 -15.09
CA GLY A 223 -3.78 12.38 -14.13
C GLY A 223 -3.61 11.92 -12.68
N VAL A 224 -3.44 10.63 -12.42
CA VAL A 224 -3.13 10.07 -11.10
C VAL A 224 -1.61 10.10 -10.92
N VAL A 225 -1.16 10.64 -9.80
CA VAL A 225 0.27 10.68 -9.43
C VAL A 225 0.64 9.38 -8.71
N GLU A 226 1.73 8.76 -9.11
CA GLU A 226 2.38 7.72 -8.31
C GLU A 226 3.47 8.34 -7.45
N LEU A 227 3.48 8.02 -6.17
CA LEU A 227 4.61 8.22 -5.27
C LEU A 227 5.22 6.86 -4.98
N PRO A 228 6.24 6.46 -5.76
CA PRO A 228 6.66 5.07 -5.82
C PRO A 228 7.22 4.57 -4.49
N VAL A 229 7.03 3.28 -4.27
CA VAL A 229 7.55 2.54 -3.13
C VAL A 229 8.65 1.57 -3.56
N GLU A 230 9.44 1.11 -2.59
CA GLU A 230 10.52 0.16 -2.82
C GLU A 230 10.68 -0.73 -1.58
N TRP A 231 10.90 -2.04 -1.78
CA TRP A 231 10.94 -3.02 -0.68
C TRP A 231 12.09 -2.80 0.31
N LEU A 232 13.23 -2.24 -0.12
CA LEU A 232 14.32 -1.88 0.81
C LEU A 232 13.99 -0.65 1.67
N LEU A 233 12.99 0.14 1.26
CA LEU A 233 12.45 1.28 2.01
C LEU A 233 11.14 0.92 2.74
N ASP A 234 10.97 -0.35 3.07
CA ASP A 234 9.90 -0.88 3.93
C ASP A 234 10.51 -1.59 5.14
N ASP A 235 9.93 -1.41 6.33
CA ASP A 235 10.42 -2.06 7.55
C ASP A 235 10.02 -3.55 7.67
N TYR A 236 9.00 -3.98 6.92
CA TYR A 236 8.51 -5.36 6.98
C TYR A 236 9.54 -6.40 6.54
N PRO A 237 10.29 -6.24 5.42
CA PRO A 237 11.32 -7.18 5.01
C PRO A 237 12.41 -7.40 6.05
N TYR A 238 12.66 -6.41 6.92
CA TYR A 238 13.72 -6.47 7.93
C TYR A 238 13.24 -6.94 9.31
N PHE A 239 12.03 -6.54 9.72
CA PHE A 239 11.53 -6.71 11.09
C PHE A 239 10.24 -7.52 11.19
N GLY A 240 9.60 -7.84 10.05
CA GLY A 240 8.43 -8.67 10.01
C GLY A 240 8.72 -10.07 10.54
N PHE A 241 7.92 -10.53 11.49
CA PHE A 241 8.03 -11.87 12.04
C PHE A 241 6.67 -12.56 11.94
N GLU A 242 6.63 -13.63 11.17
CA GLU A 242 5.47 -14.49 11.05
C GLU A 242 5.73 -15.83 11.73
N ARG A 243 4.90 -16.13 12.72
CA ARG A 243 5.11 -17.26 13.64
C ARG A 243 5.27 -18.60 12.91
N TYR A 244 4.52 -18.81 11.83
CA TYR A 244 4.47 -20.06 11.08
C TYR A 244 5.14 -20.00 9.71
N SER A 245 5.74 -18.87 9.37
CA SER A 245 6.54 -18.70 8.16
C SER A 245 7.97 -19.22 8.36
N SER A 246 8.60 -19.68 7.29
CA SER A 246 10.03 -19.96 7.25
C SER A 246 10.86 -18.66 7.17
N VAL A 247 10.25 -17.54 6.76
CA VAL A 247 10.90 -16.24 6.65
C VAL A 247 10.90 -15.56 8.02
N ARG A 248 12.08 -15.45 8.61
CA ARG A 248 12.28 -14.85 9.94
C ARG A 248 13.48 -13.93 9.89
N PRO A 249 13.31 -12.71 9.40
CA PRO A 249 14.42 -11.77 9.33
C PRO A 249 14.92 -11.43 10.73
N HIS A 250 16.25 -11.40 10.88
CA HIS A 250 16.95 -11.00 12.10
C HIS A 250 17.99 -9.94 11.76
N ILE A 251 17.53 -8.81 11.24
CA ILE A 251 18.41 -7.71 10.85
C ILE A 251 18.61 -6.78 12.04
N LYS A 252 19.83 -6.32 12.24
CA LYS A 252 20.11 -5.31 13.26
C LYS A 252 19.53 -3.97 12.82
N PRO A 253 18.91 -3.20 13.73
CA PRO A 253 18.46 -1.84 13.40
C PRO A 253 19.57 -0.94 12.87
N ALA A 254 20.83 -1.17 13.23
CA ALA A 254 21.98 -0.40 12.73
C ALA A 254 22.24 -0.66 11.25
N ASP A 255 22.09 -1.90 10.79
CA ASP A 255 22.30 -2.27 9.39
C ASP A 255 21.18 -1.67 8.51
N VAL A 256 19.94 -1.65 9.00
CA VAL A 256 18.80 -1.00 8.32
C VAL A 256 18.98 0.52 8.29
N LEU A 257 19.48 1.14 9.35
CA LEU A 257 19.82 2.56 9.37
C LEU A 257 20.85 2.90 8.29
N GLU A 258 21.86 2.07 8.09
CA GLU A 258 22.90 2.26 7.08
C GLU A 258 22.28 2.20 5.68
N ILE A 259 21.42 1.21 5.38
CA ILE A 259 20.70 1.08 4.10
C ILE A 259 19.85 2.33 3.86
N TRP A 260 18.95 2.68 4.78
CA TRP A 260 18.02 3.80 4.60
C TRP A 260 18.74 5.15 4.51
N SER A 261 19.87 5.29 5.20
CA SER A 261 20.69 6.52 5.10
C SER A 261 21.37 6.63 3.74
N ALA A 262 21.86 5.53 3.18
CA ALA A 262 22.47 5.49 1.85
C ALA A 262 21.45 5.80 0.74
N GLU A 263 20.25 5.21 0.82
CA GLU A 263 19.14 5.50 -0.11
C GLU A 263 18.72 6.98 -0.05
N PHE A 264 18.58 7.52 1.17
CA PHE A 264 18.28 8.95 1.33
C PHE A 264 19.41 9.83 0.77
N ASP A 265 20.67 9.52 1.06
CA ASP A 265 21.80 10.31 0.58
C ASP A 265 21.84 10.34 -0.96
N GLN A 266 21.50 9.23 -1.62
CA GLN A 266 21.43 9.17 -3.07
C GLN A 266 20.24 9.97 -3.61
N ALA A 267 19.03 9.83 -3.04
CA ALA A 267 17.87 10.64 -3.38
C ALA A 267 18.14 12.15 -3.23
N TYR A 268 18.89 12.53 -2.18
CA TYR A 268 19.33 13.91 -1.97
C TYR A 268 20.27 14.39 -3.07
N GLU A 269 21.26 13.57 -3.49
CA GLU A 269 22.18 13.95 -4.58
C GLU A 269 21.46 14.06 -5.92
N GLU A 270 20.50 13.23 -6.20
CA GLU A 270 19.68 13.25 -7.39
C GLU A 270 18.63 14.38 -7.41
N GLY A 271 18.30 14.93 -6.25
CA GLY A 271 17.33 16.01 -6.14
C GLY A 271 15.87 15.54 -6.33
N THR A 272 15.55 14.35 -5.87
CA THR A 272 14.25 13.71 -6.12
C THR A 272 13.44 13.46 -4.84
N LEU A 273 12.99 12.25 -4.61
CA LEU A 273 12.02 11.84 -3.59
C LEU A 273 12.61 10.70 -2.74
N PHE A 274 12.38 10.77 -1.43
CA PHE A 274 12.63 9.66 -0.51
C PHE A 274 11.33 9.29 0.20
N VAL A 275 10.77 8.11 -0.13
CA VAL A 275 9.55 7.57 0.49
C VAL A 275 9.94 6.42 1.40
N LEU A 276 9.64 6.53 2.69
CA LEU A 276 9.89 5.46 3.66
C LEU A 276 8.57 4.93 4.21
N THR A 277 8.37 3.62 4.05
CA THR A 277 7.21 2.89 4.56
C THR A 277 7.57 2.16 5.84
N MET A 278 6.75 2.33 6.85
CA MET A 278 6.93 1.70 8.16
C MET A 278 5.60 1.19 8.71
N HIS A 279 5.66 0.18 9.54
CA HIS A 279 4.48 -0.35 10.22
C HIS A 279 4.60 -0.13 11.72
N PRO A 280 3.64 0.51 12.40
CA PRO A 280 3.71 0.76 13.85
C PRO A 280 3.99 -0.50 14.66
N LYS A 281 3.46 -1.66 14.26
CA LYS A 281 3.71 -2.94 14.93
C LYS A 281 5.15 -3.43 14.81
N TYR A 282 5.94 -2.93 13.85
CA TYR A 282 7.35 -3.27 13.68
C TYR A 282 8.26 -2.12 14.12
N SER A 283 8.20 -0.98 13.45
CA SER A 283 9.06 0.18 13.75
C SER A 283 8.74 0.88 15.06
N GLY A 284 7.53 0.72 15.60
CA GLY A 284 7.12 1.34 16.88
C GLY A 284 7.82 0.78 18.13
N HIS A 285 8.65 -0.25 18.02
CA HIS A 285 9.40 -0.81 19.14
C HIS A 285 10.65 0.00 19.49
N ARG A 286 11.15 -0.14 20.74
CA ARG A 286 12.19 0.69 21.36
C ARG A 286 13.41 0.93 20.48
N SER A 287 14.09 -0.15 20.03
CA SER A 287 15.34 -0.04 19.26
C SER A 287 15.13 0.54 17.86
N ARG A 288 13.99 0.23 17.24
CA ARG A 288 13.64 0.72 15.91
C ARG A 288 13.19 2.18 15.93
N MET A 289 12.49 2.61 16.99
CA MET A 289 12.22 4.04 17.21
C MET A 289 13.52 4.84 17.42
N ALA A 290 14.49 4.30 18.16
CA ALA A 290 15.80 4.94 18.32
C ALA A 290 16.59 4.99 16.99
N MET A 291 16.43 3.98 16.13
CA MET A 291 16.98 3.95 14.78
C MET A 291 16.32 5.02 13.90
N LEU A 292 14.98 5.09 13.87
CA LEU A 292 14.23 6.09 13.11
C LEU A 292 14.60 7.51 13.53
N GLU A 293 14.77 7.75 14.82
CA GLU A 293 15.25 9.05 15.32
C GLU A 293 16.63 9.43 14.77
N LYS A 294 17.56 8.47 14.68
CA LYS A 294 18.89 8.68 14.09
C LYS A 294 18.80 8.98 12.59
N LEU A 295 17.91 8.29 11.87
CA LEU A 295 17.66 8.57 10.45
C LEU A 295 17.12 9.99 10.26
N ILE A 296 16.14 10.41 11.07
CA ILE A 296 15.61 11.79 11.03
C ILE A 296 16.72 12.80 11.30
N GLN A 297 17.59 12.56 12.27
CA GLN A 297 18.74 13.42 12.56
C GLN A 297 19.73 13.48 11.39
N HIS A 298 20.00 12.34 10.74
CA HIS A 298 20.82 12.29 9.54
C HIS A 298 20.23 13.12 8.41
N ILE A 299 18.95 12.94 8.12
CA ILE A 299 18.22 13.72 7.10
C ILE A 299 18.28 15.23 7.41
N LEU A 300 18.00 15.61 8.66
CA LEU A 300 18.02 17.02 9.10
C LEU A 300 19.43 17.62 9.11
N SER A 301 20.50 16.82 9.05
CA SER A 301 21.87 17.33 8.91
C SER A 301 22.15 17.90 7.51
N LYS A 302 21.36 17.52 6.51
CA LYS A 302 21.43 18.06 5.14
C LYS A 302 20.64 19.36 5.04
N LYS A 303 21.08 20.26 4.16
CA LYS A 303 20.37 21.52 3.88
C LYS A 303 19.28 21.29 2.82
N ASN A 304 18.29 22.14 2.81
CA ASN A 304 17.28 22.15 1.75
C ASN A 304 16.56 20.78 1.61
N VAL A 305 16.10 20.23 2.73
CA VAL A 305 15.24 19.05 2.80
C VAL A 305 13.81 19.50 3.11
N TRP A 306 12.84 18.93 2.41
CA TRP A 306 11.44 19.20 2.64
C TRP A 306 10.73 17.94 3.13
N PHE A 307 10.44 17.88 4.42
CA PHE A 307 9.54 16.85 4.97
C PHE A 307 8.10 17.23 4.66
N ALA A 308 7.36 16.30 4.06
CA ALA A 308 5.99 16.52 3.64
C ALA A 308 5.13 15.28 3.76
N THR A 309 3.81 15.45 3.72
CA THR A 309 2.87 14.33 3.54
C THR A 309 2.86 13.87 2.09
N HIS A 310 2.35 12.66 1.84
CA HIS A 310 2.15 12.18 0.47
C HIS A 310 1.19 13.09 -0.30
N GLU A 311 0.13 13.58 0.36
CA GLU A 311 -0.79 14.57 -0.24
C GLU A 311 -0.04 15.83 -0.72
N ASP A 312 0.83 16.40 0.12
CA ASP A 312 1.57 17.63 -0.23
C ASP A 312 2.52 17.38 -1.41
N ILE A 313 3.27 16.27 -1.38
CA ILE A 313 4.18 15.90 -2.47
C ILE A 313 3.42 15.65 -3.77
N ALA A 314 2.32 14.91 -3.72
CA ALA A 314 1.50 14.62 -4.89
C ALA A 314 0.89 15.88 -5.50
N ARG A 315 0.49 16.88 -4.68
CA ARG A 315 0.00 18.16 -5.19
C ARG A 315 1.08 18.92 -5.95
N VAL A 316 2.28 18.99 -5.40
CA VAL A 316 3.43 19.64 -6.08
C VAL A 316 3.81 18.90 -7.35
N ALA A 317 3.88 17.56 -7.31
CA ALA A 317 4.16 16.73 -8.49
C ALA A 317 3.09 16.93 -9.58
N LYS A 318 1.81 17.01 -9.19
CA LYS A 318 0.71 17.19 -10.15
C LYS A 318 0.78 18.52 -10.92
N GLU A 319 1.32 19.58 -10.33
CA GLU A 319 1.51 20.85 -11.04
C GLU A 319 2.40 20.72 -12.29
N ASN A 320 3.24 19.68 -12.35
CA ASN A 320 4.08 19.38 -13.50
C ASN A 320 3.36 18.60 -14.62
N LEU A 321 2.16 18.07 -14.36
CA LEU A 321 1.33 17.50 -15.43
C LEU A 321 0.83 18.59 -16.40
N GLU A 322 0.59 19.79 -15.90
CA GLU A 322 0.01 20.91 -16.64
C GLU A 322 1.06 21.72 -17.43
N LYS A 323 2.35 21.44 -17.20
CA LYS A 323 3.48 22.04 -17.93
C LYS A 323 3.97 21.15 -19.07
#